data_d9edbc5747ad824790313fce4bed89ce
#
_entry.id   d9edbc5747ad824790313fce4bed89ce
#
_cell.length_a   1.000
_cell.length_b   1.000
_cell.length_c   1.000
_cell.angle_alpha   90.00
_cell.angle_beta   90.00
_cell.angle_gamma   90.00
#
_symmetry.space_group_name_H-M   'P 1'
#
loop_
_entity.id
_entity.type
_entity.pdbx_description
1 polymer ?
#
loop_
_entity_poly.entity_id
_entity_poly.type
_entity_poly.pdbx_seq_one_letter_code
_entity_poly.pdbx_strand_id
1 'polypeptide(L)'
;MNRAFGIINFAGNHIKVDGLQDFRPVGAFSFLGRYRIIDFPISNMSNSGIDNIEVFIRRKPRSLTEHLGTGRHYNINSKRGSLNIMYTEHGQIGDIYSTDITAYMENIECLEEMPHEYVVIAPSYMVYKADYSEFLDAHIELSLIHI
;
A
#
# COMPACT_ATOMS: atom_id res chain seq x y z
N MET A 1 3.68 -17.10 10.77
CA MET A 1 5.05 -16.63 10.50
C MET A 1 4.95 -15.67 9.30
N ASN A 2 5.28 -14.42 9.52
CA ASN A 2 5.09 -13.41 8.49
C ASN A 2 6.24 -13.50 7.47
N ARG A 3 5.99 -14.13 6.31
CA ARG A 3 7.00 -14.33 5.27
C ARG A 3 7.04 -13.22 4.23
N ALA A 4 6.02 -12.37 4.23
CA ALA A 4 5.89 -11.27 3.30
C ALA A 4 5.63 -9.94 4.04
N PHE A 5 6.08 -8.84 3.46
CA PHE A 5 5.59 -7.52 3.79
C PHE A 5 4.69 -6.99 2.68
N GLY A 6 3.89 -5.98 3.00
CA GLY A 6 2.94 -5.39 2.08
C GLY A 6 3.39 -4.03 1.55
N ILE A 7 3.14 -3.78 0.28
CA ILE A 7 3.23 -2.44 -0.32
C ILE A 7 1.86 -2.05 -0.84
N ILE A 8 1.40 -0.86 -0.47
CA ILE A 8 0.18 -0.27 -1.03
C ILE A 8 0.56 0.90 -1.91
N ASN A 9 0.29 0.74 -3.21
CA ASN A 9 0.60 1.74 -4.21
C ASN A 9 -0.40 2.89 -4.22
N PHE A 10 0.07 4.07 -4.60
CA PHE A 10 -0.81 5.18 -4.93
C PHE A 10 -1.50 4.97 -6.29
N ALA A 11 -2.61 5.67 -6.50
CA ALA A 11 -3.26 5.69 -7.81
C ALA A 11 -2.40 6.43 -8.84
N GLY A 12 -2.12 5.77 -9.94
CA GLY A 12 -1.40 6.38 -11.06
C GLY A 12 -2.21 7.49 -11.75
N ASN A 13 -1.56 8.23 -12.63
CA ASN A 13 -2.19 9.35 -13.34
C ASN A 13 -3.36 8.94 -14.28
N HIS A 14 -3.46 7.66 -14.60
CA HIS A 14 -4.56 7.11 -15.40
C HIS A 14 -5.86 6.96 -14.61
N ILE A 15 -5.80 6.99 -13.29
CA ILE A 15 -6.97 6.96 -12.42
C ILE A 15 -7.38 8.39 -12.11
N LYS A 16 -8.43 8.86 -12.74
CA LYS A 16 -8.96 10.21 -12.56
C LYS A 16 -10.39 10.16 -12.07
N VAL A 17 -10.66 10.93 -11.03
CA VAL A 17 -12.00 11.19 -10.51
C VAL A 17 -12.14 12.68 -10.34
N ASP A 18 -12.79 13.31 -11.31
CA ASP A 18 -12.90 14.76 -11.38
C ASP A 18 -13.58 15.35 -10.13
N GLY A 19 -13.06 16.49 -9.70
CA GLY A 19 -13.57 17.21 -8.54
C GLY A 19 -13.15 16.68 -7.18
N LEU A 20 -12.99 15.38 -7.01
CA LEU A 20 -12.61 14.78 -5.71
C LEU A 20 -11.10 14.68 -5.51
N GLN A 21 -10.36 14.33 -6.55
CA GLN A 21 -8.90 14.22 -6.47
C GLN A 21 -8.19 15.58 -6.27
N ASP A 22 -8.86 16.68 -6.55
CA ASP A 22 -8.33 18.01 -6.29
C ASP A 22 -8.07 18.26 -4.81
N PHE A 23 -8.77 17.53 -3.94
CA PHE A 23 -8.70 17.71 -2.49
C PHE A 23 -8.02 16.57 -1.75
N ARG A 24 -8.09 15.34 -2.27
CA ARG A 24 -7.54 14.16 -1.59
C ARG A 24 -7.19 13.02 -2.56
N PRO A 25 -6.24 12.13 -2.21
CA PRO A 25 -5.93 10.98 -3.03
C PRO A 25 -7.10 9.99 -3.08
N VAL A 26 -7.20 9.17 -4.13
CA VAL A 26 -8.30 8.21 -4.34
C VAL A 26 -8.46 7.26 -3.15
N GLY A 27 -7.38 6.76 -2.60
CA GLY A 27 -7.42 5.89 -1.41
C GLY A 27 -8.09 6.52 -0.19
N ALA A 28 -8.15 7.86 -0.12
CA ALA A 28 -8.80 8.59 0.96
C ALA A 28 -10.29 8.87 0.73
N PHE A 29 -10.87 8.44 -0.40
CA PHE A 29 -12.29 8.63 -0.66
C PHE A 29 -13.13 7.79 0.29
N SER A 30 -14.21 8.38 0.78
CA SER A 30 -15.16 7.68 1.65
C SER A 30 -15.91 6.61 0.88
N PHE A 31 -16.06 5.45 1.50
CA PHE A 31 -16.82 4.33 0.99
C PHE A 31 -17.80 3.87 2.08
N LEU A 32 -19.08 3.73 1.71
CA LEU A 32 -20.16 3.38 2.63
C LEU A 32 -20.24 4.26 3.90
N GLY A 33 -19.85 5.53 3.78
CA GLY A 33 -19.96 6.55 4.83
C GLY A 33 -18.98 6.42 5.99
N ARG A 34 -18.38 5.26 6.23
CA ARG A 34 -17.48 4.99 7.35
C ARG A 34 -16.05 4.67 6.94
N TYR A 35 -15.91 3.87 5.91
CA TYR A 35 -14.62 3.39 5.43
C TYR A 35 -14.01 4.32 4.40
N ARG A 36 -12.73 4.14 4.14
CA ARG A 36 -12.02 4.69 2.98
C ARG A 36 -11.58 3.56 2.07
N ILE A 37 -11.38 3.85 0.81
CA ILE A 37 -11.00 2.82 -0.18
C ILE A 37 -9.73 2.07 0.26
N ILE A 38 -8.75 2.76 0.82
CA ILE A 38 -7.49 2.17 1.29
C ILE A 38 -7.67 1.18 2.46
N ASP A 39 -8.76 1.27 3.20
CA ASP A 39 -9.01 0.37 4.33
C ASP A 39 -9.14 -1.10 3.90
N PHE A 40 -9.63 -1.34 2.67
CA PHE A 40 -9.83 -2.68 2.16
C PHE A 40 -8.52 -3.42 1.87
N PRO A 41 -7.57 -2.88 1.08
CA PRO A 41 -6.29 -3.56 0.88
C PRO A 41 -5.49 -3.72 2.17
N ILE A 42 -5.50 -2.74 3.09
CA ILE A 42 -4.82 -2.87 4.38
C ILE A 42 -5.45 -3.99 5.22
N SER A 43 -6.78 -4.03 5.30
CA SER A 43 -7.49 -5.08 6.05
C SER A 43 -7.28 -6.45 5.44
N ASN A 44 -7.24 -6.58 4.12
CA ASN A 44 -6.91 -7.83 3.44
C ASN A 44 -5.50 -8.31 3.81
N MET A 45 -4.51 -7.40 3.82
CA MET A 45 -3.13 -7.72 4.21
C MET A 45 -3.06 -8.18 5.67
N SER A 46 -3.60 -7.39 6.60
CA SER A 46 -3.60 -7.72 8.02
C SER A 46 -4.33 -9.05 8.30
N ASN A 47 -5.48 -9.29 7.68
CA ASN A 47 -6.22 -10.54 7.83
C ASN A 47 -5.47 -11.76 7.23
N SER A 48 -4.58 -11.53 6.28
CA SER A 48 -3.70 -12.55 5.69
C SER A 48 -2.39 -12.73 6.46
N GLY A 49 -2.24 -12.08 7.61
CA GLY A 49 -1.05 -12.19 8.45
C GLY A 49 0.14 -11.34 7.99
N ILE A 50 -0.09 -10.36 7.12
CA ILE A 50 0.93 -9.39 6.69
C ILE A 50 0.82 -8.18 7.61
N ASP A 51 1.75 -8.08 8.58
CA ASP A 51 1.71 -7.07 9.63
C ASP A 51 2.64 -5.87 9.35
N ASN A 52 3.60 -6.00 8.44
CA ASN A 52 4.45 -4.90 8.00
C ASN A 52 3.96 -4.39 6.66
N ILE A 53 3.47 -3.16 6.63
CA ILE A 53 2.84 -2.56 5.46
C ILE A 53 3.41 -1.17 5.20
N GLU A 54 3.92 -0.97 3.99
CA GLU A 54 4.43 0.30 3.49
C GLU A 54 3.41 0.93 2.54
N VAL A 55 2.87 2.08 2.92
CA VAL A 55 1.87 2.80 2.14
C VAL A 55 2.53 3.94 1.40
N PHE A 56 2.57 3.85 0.08
CA PHE A 56 3.13 4.91 -0.76
C PHE A 56 2.08 5.98 -1.06
N ILE A 57 2.41 7.23 -0.77
CA ILE A 57 1.55 8.39 -1.00
C ILE A 57 2.32 9.43 -1.80
N ARG A 58 1.74 9.87 -2.92
CA ARG A 58 2.38 10.82 -3.81
C ARG A 58 1.96 12.27 -3.56
N ARG A 59 0.69 12.51 -3.30
CA ARG A 59 0.12 13.86 -3.14
C ARG A 59 -0.86 13.93 -1.99
N LYS A 60 -0.95 15.12 -1.37
CA LYS A 60 -1.96 15.42 -0.34
C LYS A 60 -2.02 14.36 0.77
N PRO A 61 -0.89 14.06 1.41
CA PRO A 61 -0.76 12.92 2.33
C PRO A 61 -1.61 13.08 3.59
N ARG A 62 -1.88 14.31 4.02
CA ARG A 62 -2.46 14.63 5.32
C ARG A 62 -3.71 13.80 5.64
N SER A 63 -4.65 13.74 4.69
CA SER A 63 -5.93 13.04 4.93
C SER A 63 -5.78 11.52 5.10
N LEU A 64 -4.78 10.92 4.43
CA LEU A 64 -4.44 9.51 4.60
C LEU A 64 -3.64 9.29 5.88
N THR A 65 -2.65 10.11 6.15
CA THR A 65 -1.82 10.02 7.36
C THR A 65 -2.68 10.10 8.62
N GLU A 66 -3.61 11.07 8.69
CA GLU A 66 -4.52 11.21 9.82
C GLU A 66 -5.46 10.00 9.95
N HIS A 67 -5.91 9.41 8.85
CA HIS A 67 -6.80 8.26 8.86
C HIS A 67 -6.10 6.96 9.25
N LEU A 68 -4.94 6.71 8.67
CA LEU A 68 -4.18 5.47 8.90
C LEU A 68 -3.61 5.40 10.31
N GLY A 69 -3.19 6.53 10.85
CA GLY A 69 -2.63 6.64 12.18
C GLY A 69 -1.47 5.67 12.40
N THR A 70 -1.59 4.84 13.44
CA THR A 70 -0.57 3.85 13.82
C THR A 70 -0.92 2.42 13.40
N GLY A 71 -1.92 2.23 12.55
CA GLY A 71 -2.36 0.89 12.12
C GLY A 71 -3.22 0.13 13.12
N ARG A 72 -3.50 0.69 14.30
CA ARG A 72 -4.30 0.01 15.35
C ARG A 72 -5.69 -0.41 14.89
N HIS A 73 -6.29 0.34 14.00
CA HIS A 73 -7.63 0.05 13.46
C HIS A 73 -7.67 -1.21 12.59
N TYR A 74 -6.51 -1.67 12.13
CA TYR A 74 -6.37 -2.83 11.27
C TYR A 74 -5.81 -4.05 12.01
N ASN A 75 -5.83 -4.05 13.35
CA ASN A 75 -5.25 -5.10 14.19
C ASN A 75 -3.74 -5.33 14.01
N ILE A 76 -3.04 -4.35 13.43
CA ILE A 76 -1.59 -4.42 13.31
C ILE A 76 -0.99 -4.19 14.70
N ASN A 77 -0.32 -5.22 15.21
CA ASN A 77 0.31 -5.17 16.51
C ASN A 77 1.67 -4.47 16.41
N SER A 78 1.79 -3.29 16.99
CA SER A 78 3.01 -2.49 16.97
C SER A 78 4.26 -3.14 17.60
N LYS A 79 4.09 -4.28 18.28
CA LYS A 79 5.22 -5.09 18.79
C LYS A 79 5.78 -6.06 17.76
N ARG A 80 5.02 -6.35 16.69
CA ARG A 80 5.36 -7.36 15.69
C ARG A 80 5.36 -6.83 14.26
N GLY A 81 4.65 -5.73 14.03
CA GLY A 81 4.46 -5.15 12.72
C GLY A 81 4.42 -3.63 12.76
N SER A 82 4.34 -3.03 11.59
CA SER A 82 4.30 -1.58 11.39
C SER A 82 3.43 -1.21 10.20
N LEU A 83 2.79 -0.06 10.29
CA LEU A 83 2.16 0.61 9.16
C LEU A 83 2.89 1.92 8.95
N ASN A 84 3.71 1.98 7.91
CA ASN A 84 4.52 3.14 7.60
C ASN A 84 3.98 3.86 6.37
N ILE A 85 4.21 5.16 6.32
CA ILE A 85 3.81 5.98 5.19
C ILE A 85 5.06 6.48 4.50
N MET A 86 5.23 6.09 3.23
CA MET A 86 6.31 6.49 2.38
C MET A 86 5.87 7.63 1.47
N TYR A 87 6.65 8.70 1.47
CA TYR A 87 6.40 9.85 0.60
C TYR A 87 7.35 9.82 -0.58
N THR A 88 6.84 10.22 -1.73
CA THR A 88 7.67 10.48 -2.90
C THR A 88 7.81 11.99 -3.08
N GLU A 89 9.02 12.50 -3.02
CA GLU A 89 9.29 13.94 -3.11
C GLU A 89 9.25 14.50 -4.53
N HIS A 90 9.46 13.69 -5.53
CA HIS A 90 9.59 14.11 -6.93
C HIS A 90 8.27 14.39 -7.64
N GLY A 91 7.43 15.24 -7.03
CA GLY A 91 6.15 15.68 -7.60
C GLY A 91 6.20 16.92 -8.49
N GLN A 92 7.38 17.51 -8.76
CA GLN A 92 7.45 18.83 -9.44
C GLN A 92 7.95 18.81 -10.88
N ILE A 93 8.51 17.74 -11.38
CA ILE A 93 9.00 17.70 -12.76
C ILE A 93 8.24 16.61 -13.53
N GLY A 94 7.15 17.03 -14.17
CA GLY A 94 6.46 16.25 -15.20
C GLY A 94 5.76 15.00 -14.70
N ASP A 95 4.51 15.11 -14.37
CA ASP A 95 3.59 14.01 -13.98
C ASP A 95 3.59 12.78 -14.92
N ILE A 96 4.23 12.90 -16.07
CA ILE A 96 4.20 11.92 -17.16
C ILE A 96 5.08 10.69 -16.85
N TYR A 97 6.13 10.84 -16.05
CA TYR A 97 7.14 9.78 -15.85
C TYR A 97 7.24 9.21 -14.44
N SER A 98 6.43 9.64 -13.49
CA SER A 98 6.49 9.05 -12.17
C SER A 98 5.70 7.75 -12.13
N THR A 99 6.43 6.67 -12.07
CA THR A 99 5.91 5.30 -11.93
C THR A 99 6.01 4.84 -10.48
N ASP A 100 5.34 3.73 -10.17
CA ASP A 100 5.50 3.07 -8.88
C ASP A 100 6.96 2.66 -8.64
N ILE A 101 7.67 2.24 -9.68
CA ILE A 101 9.08 1.87 -9.62
C ILE A 101 9.95 3.03 -9.16
N THR A 102 9.68 4.25 -9.64
CA THR A 102 10.41 5.44 -9.17
C THR A 102 10.24 5.64 -7.68
N ALA A 103 9.01 5.46 -7.17
CA ALA A 103 8.72 5.56 -5.74
C ALA A 103 9.46 4.49 -4.91
N TYR A 104 9.55 3.27 -5.42
CA TYR A 104 10.31 2.20 -4.76
C TYR A 104 11.81 2.49 -4.75
N MET A 105 12.35 2.97 -5.86
CA MET A 105 13.78 3.32 -5.94
C MET A 105 14.17 4.47 -5.00
N GLU A 106 13.30 5.46 -4.82
CA GLU A 106 13.53 6.55 -3.87
C GLU A 106 13.56 6.06 -2.41
N ASN A 107 12.89 4.96 -2.12
CA ASN A 107 12.79 4.39 -0.77
C ASN A 107 13.45 3.00 -0.67
N ILE A 108 14.37 2.69 -1.58
CA ILE A 108 14.93 1.34 -1.71
C ILE A 108 15.64 0.88 -0.43
N GLU A 109 16.36 1.77 0.24
CA GLU A 109 17.04 1.45 1.48
C GLU A 109 16.09 0.92 2.55
N CYS A 110 14.91 1.57 2.71
CA CYS A 110 13.88 1.12 3.65
C CYS A 110 13.29 -0.22 3.25
N LEU A 111 13.14 -0.48 1.96
CA LEU A 111 12.58 -1.75 1.47
C LEU A 111 13.57 -2.90 1.61
N GLU A 112 14.87 -2.66 1.40
CA GLU A 112 15.93 -3.66 1.56
C GLU A 112 16.17 -4.05 3.02
N GLU A 113 15.87 -3.17 3.96
CA GLU A 113 15.96 -3.46 5.39
C GLU A 113 14.86 -4.39 5.91
N MET A 114 13.80 -4.66 5.11
CA MET A 114 12.71 -5.54 5.51
C MET A 114 13.19 -6.99 5.59
N PRO A 115 13.01 -7.67 6.75
CA PRO A 115 13.49 -9.03 6.98
C PRO A 115 12.57 -10.09 6.36
N HIS A 116 11.97 -9.82 5.21
CA HIS A 116 10.99 -10.67 4.56
C HIS A 116 11.49 -11.13 3.20
N GLU A 117 11.17 -12.38 2.84
CA GLU A 117 11.56 -12.98 1.56
C GLU A 117 10.67 -12.54 0.39
N TYR A 118 9.43 -12.15 0.71
CA TYR A 118 8.41 -11.85 -0.30
C TYR A 118 7.79 -10.48 -0.07
N VAL A 119 7.25 -9.91 -1.12
CA VAL A 119 6.46 -8.68 -1.07
C VAL A 119 5.11 -8.90 -1.73
N VAL A 120 4.05 -8.40 -1.11
CA VAL A 120 2.71 -8.34 -1.69
C VAL A 120 2.39 -6.89 -2.03
N ILE A 121 2.17 -6.61 -3.31
CA ILE A 121 1.86 -5.27 -3.80
C ILE A 121 0.38 -5.17 -4.13
N ALA A 122 -0.30 -4.19 -3.56
CA ALA A 122 -1.72 -3.98 -3.74
C ALA A 122 -2.06 -2.51 -4.07
N PRO A 123 -3.10 -2.26 -4.88
CA PRO A 123 -3.53 -0.91 -5.20
C PRO A 123 -4.31 -0.26 -4.05
N SER A 124 -4.07 1.04 -3.80
CA SER A 124 -4.81 1.84 -2.82
C SER A 124 -6.20 2.30 -3.28
N TYR A 125 -6.53 2.08 -4.54
CA TYR A 125 -7.68 2.68 -5.22
C TYR A 125 -8.77 1.68 -5.63
N MET A 126 -8.76 0.49 -5.04
CA MET A 126 -9.74 -0.56 -5.34
C MET A 126 -10.35 -1.11 -4.05
N VAL A 127 -11.64 -1.43 -4.14
CA VAL A 127 -12.39 -2.13 -3.07
C VAL A 127 -12.57 -3.58 -3.50
N TYR A 128 -11.97 -4.49 -2.76
CA TYR A 128 -12.04 -5.92 -3.03
C TYR A 128 -11.78 -6.73 -1.75
N LYS A 129 -12.09 -8.00 -1.79
CA LYS A 129 -11.74 -8.97 -0.75
C LYS A 129 -10.75 -9.97 -1.32
N ALA A 130 -9.62 -10.13 -0.65
CA ALA A 130 -8.59 -11.10 -1.02
C ALA A 130 -7.98 -11.72 0.24
N ASP A 131 -7.60 -12.99 0.14
CA ASP A 131 -6.72 -13.66 1.09
C ASP A 131 -5.36 -13.82 0.42
N TYR A 132 -4.41 -13.00 0.86
CA TYR A 132 -3.06 -13.01 0.29
C TYR A 132 -2.23 -14.20 0.71
N SER A 133 -2.63 -14.94 1.76
CA SER A 133 -1.94 -16.17 2.15
C SER A 133 -2.04 -17.24 1.05
N GLU A 134 -3.22 -17.38 0.43
CA GLU A 134 -3.42 -18.30 -0.69
C GLU A 134 -2.56 -17.93 -1.90
N PHE A 135 -2.47 -16.62 -2.21
CA PHE A 135 -1.62 -16.14 -3.31
C PHE A 135 -0.14 -16.37 -3.04
N LEU A 136 0.29 -16.14 -1.81
CA LEU A 136 1.67 -16.34 -1.41
C LEU A 136 2.06 -17.80 -1.46
N ASP A 137 1.21 -18.70 -0.97
CA ASP A 137 1.45 -20.14 -1.01
C ASP A 137 1.54 -20.65 -2.45
N ALA A 138 0.61 -20.24 -3.31
CA ALA A 138 0.65 -20.56 -4.74
C ALA A 138 1.92 -20.01 -5.42
N HIS A 139 2.34 -18.79 -5.10
CA HIS A 139 3.57 -18.21 -5.61
C HIS A 139 4.80 -19.02 -5.19
N ILE A 140 4.86 -19.45 -3.94
CA ILE A 140 5.98 -20.27 -3.44
C ILE A 140 6.03 -21.65 -4.12
N GLU A 141 4.89 -22.29 -4.29
CA GLU A 141 4.79 -23.56 -5.00
C GLU A 141 5.23 -23.45 -6.46
N LEU A 142 4.87 -22.35 -7.09
CA LEU A 142 5.22 -22.05 -8.47
C LEU A 142 6.59 -21.41 -8.63
N SER A 143 7.31 -21.20 -7.59
CA SER A 143 8.49 -20.35 -7.47
C SER A 143 9.55 -20.43 -8.52
N LEU A 144 9.41 -21.32 -9.35
CA LEU A 144 10.31 -21.68 -10.38
C LEU A 144 10.24 -20.87 -11.58
N ILE A 145 9.28 -20.09 -11.66
CA ILE A 145 8.91 -19.71 -12.98
C ILE A 145 9.46 -18.38 -13.35
N HIS A 146 10.22 -17.89 -12.57
CA HIS A 146 10.30 -16.57 -12.51
C HIS A 146 11.36 -15.92 -13.15
N ILE A 147 11.86 -16.40 -14.06
CA ILE A 147 13.00 -15.65 -14.61
C ILE A 147 12.90 -15.57 -16.08
#